data_9d60bd444b7a840ba6dc51202e136b40
#
_entry.id   9d60bd444b7a840ba6dc51202e136b40
#
_cell.length_a   1.000
_cell.length_b   1.000
_cell.length_c   1.000
_cell.angle_alpha   90.00
_cell.angle_beta   90.00
_cell.angle_gamma   90.00
#
_symmetry.space_group_name_H-M   'P 1'
#
loop_
_entity.id
_entity.type
_entity.pdbx_description
1 polymer ?
#
loop_
_entity_poly.entity_id
_entity_poly.type
_entity_poly.pdbx_seq_one_letter_code
_entity_poly.pdbx_strand_id
1 'polypeptide(L)'
;FAFAFGLPPNEGPYVDEAGNRAEILSAILSLSSPDAPGVQEDLVYAGRLTLTPSFLCYVSQGDYGRGCRVAIPLATIRRVERLNTRDAVFALSVSVWHGMQLVFQLNALRPSCEGFCNALRDLLRAHLGDMKQLRPFLDTCYSESLLRHGDEDAKGKHREDALPYEMGLGETFGFPGDPKKLKDKSKMRLWKEYLATHGRNITLLRYPQFTRLVQVGLPNMLRGELWEVASGSIFQRLAHRGEYAAILKEHEGQTNASMEEIEKDLNRSLPEYAAYQTEEGIATLRRVLVAYSWKNRELGYCQAMNIVVAALLIYMSEEQCFWMLDTLCERLLPGYYTQSMSGTLLDQKVFEHLVWQTMPILHEHFMRHDMQLSIVTLPWLLSLYINSMPMVFAFRIIDCFMAFGSQVLFQIGLAILKINGEAILRITDDGTMIGLLRTYFRTLGDSAYPESPDERRRQITRFQQLLVIAF
;
A
#
# COMPACT_ATOMS: atom_id res chain seq x y z
N PHE A 1 10.16 1.95 -14.91
CA PHE A 1 10.60 0.75 -14.18
C PHE A 1 10.43 0.94 -12.67
N ALA A 2 11.12 1.89 -12.05
CA ALA A 2 11.05 2.16 -10.61
C ALA A 2 9.60 2.31 -10.11
N PHE A 3 8.77 3.03 -10.85
CA PHE A 3 7.36 3.21 -10.56
C PHE A 3 6.60 1.87 -10.41
N ALA A 4 6.83 0.93 -11.31
CA ALA A 4 6.13 -0.36 -11.31
C ALA A 4 6.43 -1.21 -10.07
N PHE A 5 7.63 -1.09 -9.50
CA PHE A 5 8.05 -1.81 -8.29
C PHE A 5 7.91 -0.99 -7.01
N GLY A 6 7.65 0.30 -7.11
CA GLY A 6 7.62 1.22 -5.98
C GLY A 6 9.00 1.56 -5.42
N LEU A 7 10.03 1.46 -6.24
CA LEU A 7 11.42 1.78 -5.87
C LEU A 7 11.70 3.29 -5.95
N PRO A 8 12.79 3.77 -5.33
CA PRO A 8 13.26 5.13 -5.50
C PRO A 8 13.42 5.50 -6.98
N PRO A 9 13.19 6.76 -7.38
CA PRO A 9 13.19 7.18 -8.79
C PRO A 9 14.51 6.94 -9.53
N ASN A 10 15.62 6.94 -8.80
CA ASN A 10 16.97 6.69 -9.32
C ASN A 10 17.28 5.20 -9.58
N GLU A 11 16.43 4.29 -9.12
CA GLU A 11 16.59 2.86 -9.38
C GLU A 11 16.10 2.51 -10.79
N GLY A 12 17.03 2.07 -11.62
CA GLY A 12 16.78 1.61 -12.99
C GLY A 12 17.48 0.28 -13.26
N PRO A 13 17.25 -0.36 -14.41
CA PRO A 13 18.01 -1.54 -14.80
C PRO A 13 19.52 -1.26 -14.76
N TYR A 14 20.26 -2.18 -14.13
CA TYR A 14 21.70 -2.03 -13.91
C TYR A 14 22.46 -1.82 -15.21
N VAL A 15 23.40 -0.89 -15.17
CA VAL A 15 24.38 -0.60 -16.23
C VAL A 15 25.78 -0.74 -15.63
N ASP A 16 26.66 -1.52 -16.23
CA ASP A 16 28.03 -1.70 -15.78
C ASP A 16 28.91 -0.47 -16.08
N GLU A 17 30.13 -0.47 -15.56
CA GLU A 17 31.11 0.61 -15.78
C GLU A 17 31.47 0.84 -17.24
N ALA A 18 31.29 -0.19 -18.10
CA ALA A 18 31.54 -0.11 -19.53
C ALA A 18 30.31 0.41 -20.32
N GLY A 19 29.19 0.73 -19.64
CA GLY A 19 27.96 1.19 -20.25
C GLY A 19 27.05 0.09 -20.77
N ASN A 20 27.34 -1.18 -20.48
CA ASN A 20 26.49 -2.29 -20.89
C ASN A 20 25.34 -2.47 -19.90
N ARG A 21 24.13 -2.49 -20.41
CA ARG A 21 22.93 -2.72 -19.61
C ARG A 21 22.76 -4.21 -19.33
N ALA A 22 22.52 -4.58 -18.07
CA ALA A 22 22.14 -5.93 -17.73
C ALA A 22 20.84 -6.33 -18.45
N GLU A 23 20.83 -7.50 -19.07
CA GLU A 23 19.65 -7.99 -19.77
C GLU A 23 18.51 -8.25 -18.80
N ILE A 24 17.29 -7.91 -19.24
CA ILE A 24 16.05 -8.31 -18.56
C ILE A 24 15.73 -9.72 -19.04
N LEU A 25 15.85 -10.69 -18.14
CA LEU A 25 15.66 -12.09 -18.49
C LEU A 25 14.20 -12.53 -18.36
N SER A 26 13.72 -13.29 -19.33
CA SER A 26 12.50 -14.07 -19.15
C SER A 26 12.79 -15.18 -18.13
N ALA A 27 11.97 -15.28 -17.10
CA ALA A 27 12.14 -16.26 -16.03
C ALA A 27 10.81 -16.82 -15.55
N ILE A 28 10.85 -18.04 -15.05
CA ILE A 28 9.73 -18.69 -14.37
C ILE A 28 10.07 -18.76 -12.89
N LEU A 29 9.23 -18.15 -12.04
CA LEU A 29 9.32 -18.27 -10.60
C LEU A 29 8.42 -19.42 -10.14
N SER A 30 9.00 -20.40 -9.44
CA SER A 30 8.24 -21.46 -8.78
C SER A 30 8.19 -21.21 -7.28
N LEU A 31 6.98 -21.20 -6.72
CA LEU A 31 6.70 -21.11 -5.28
C LEU A 31 6.37 -22.50 -4.79
N SER A 32 7.29 -23.14 -4.07
CA SER A 32 7.01 -24.37 -3.33
C SER A 32 6.39 -24.04 -1.99
N SER A 33 5.27 -24.67 -1.64
CA SER A 33 4.76 -24.67 -0.27
C SER A 33 5.41 -25.80 0.49
N PRO A 34 6.02 -25.56 1.69
CA PRO A 34 6.64 -26.61 2.47
C PRO A 34 5.66 -27.63 3.06
N ASP A 35 4.36 -27.32 3.18
CA ASP A 35 3.44 -28.01 4.08
C ASP A 35 2.29 -28.80 3.42
N ALA A 36 2.29 -29.03 2.11
CA ALA A 36 1.26 -29.84 1.45
C ALA A 36 1.85 -30.90 0.49
N PRO A 37 2.28 -32.06 0.98
CA PRO A 37 2.58 -33.16 0.10
C PRO A 37 1.26 -33.76 -0.44
N GLY A 38 0.91 -33.48 -1.67
CA GLY A 38 -0.12 -34.25 -2.35
C GLY A 38 -1.17 -33.56 -3.20
N VAL A 39 -1.39 -32.26 -3.09
CA VAL A 39 -2.31 -31.50 -3.97
C VAL A 39 -1.70 -30.13 -4.21
N GLN A 40 -0.85 -30.00 -5.21
CA GLN A 40 -0.32 -28.72 -5.65
C GLN A 40 -0.39 -28.63 -7.16
N GLU A 41 -1.25 -27.71 -7.60
CA GLU A 41 -0.89 -26.88 -8.73
C GLU A 41 0.39 -26.15 -8.29
N ASP A 42 1.53 -26.50 -8.86
CA ASP A 42 2.77 -25.75 -8.72
C ASP A 42 2.46 -24.31 -9.06
N LEU A 43 2.53 -23.41 -8.05
CA LEU A 43 2.32 -21.97 -8.27
C LEU A 43 3.51 -21.47 -9.09
N VAL A 44 3.37 -21.53 -10.40
CA VAL A 44 4.41 -21.20 -11.38
C VAL A 44 4.01 -19.90 -12.07
N TYR A 45 4.90 -18.93 -12.02
CA TYR A 45 4.69 -17.61 -12.61
C TYR A 45 5.73 -17.36 -13.68
N ALA A 46 5.31 -17.20 -14.93
CA ALA A 46 6.18 -16.73 -16.02
C ALA A 46 6.26 -15.20 -15.97
N GLY A 47 7.46 -14.65 -16.08
CA GLY A 47 7.67 -13.21 -15.93
C GLY A 47 9.05 -12.73 -16.35
N ARG A 48 9.46 -11.60 -15.81
CA ARG A 48 10.72 -10.94 -16.10
C ARG A 48 11.53 -10.72 -14.82
N LEU A 49 12.77 -11.13 -14.87
CA LEU A 49 13.77 -10.92 -13.83
C LEU A 49 14.72 -9.80 -14.26
N THR A 50 14.94 -8.82 -13.38
CA THR A 50 15.74 -7.63 -13.68
C THR A 50 16.64 -7.31 -12.49
N LEU A 51 17.88 -6.89 -12.76
CA LEU A 51 18.81 -6.34 -11.78
C LEU A 51 18.76 -4.81 -11.83
N THR A 52 18.79 -4.18 -10.65
CA THR A 52 19.11 -2.77 -10.45
C THR A 52 20.39 -2.66 -9.60
N PRO A 53 20.98 -1.48 -9.41
CA PRO A 53 22.13 -1.32 -8.51
C PRO A 53 21.89 -1.89 -7.13
N SER A 54 20.66 -1.77 -6.57
CA SER A 54 20.36 -2.14 -5.19
C SER A 54 19.36 -3.30 -5.03
N PHE A 55 18.68 -3.74 -6.13
CA PHE A 55 17.59 -4.73 -6.03
C PHE A 55 17.67 -5.82 -7.10
N LEU A 56 17.18 -7.00 -6.72
CA LEU A 56 16.73 -8.05 -7.63
C LEU A 56 15.20 -7.97 -7.75
N CYS A 57 14.70 -7.65 -8.94
CA CYS A 57 13.27 -7.41 -9.17
C CYS A 57 12.67 -8.50 -10.06
N TYR A 58 11.50 -9.01 -9.70
CA TYR A 58 10.72 -9.93 -10.50
C TYR A 58 9.26 -9.47 -10.61
N VAL A 59 8.72 -9.57 -11.84
CA VAL A 59 7.29 -9.35 -12.11
C VAL A 59 6.79 -10.36 -13.12
N SER A 60 5.71 -11.04 -12.79
CA SER A 60 5.08 -11.98 -13.72
C SER A 60 4.27 -11.26 -14.79
N GLN A 61 4.03 -11.98 -15.89
CA GLN A 61 3.03 -11.61 -16.89
C GLN A 61 1.66 -11.96 -16.31
N GLY A 62 0.78 -10.99 -16.20
CA GLY A 62 -0.59 -11.21 -15.68
C GLY A 62 -1.22 -9.93 -15.19
N ASP A 63 -2.56 -9.95 -15.16
CA ASP A 63 -3.36 -8.81 -14.69
C ASP A 63 -3.13 -8.53 -13.20
N TYR A 64 -3.43 -7.30 -12.80
CA TYR A 64 -3.42 -6.86 -11.41
C TYR A 64 -4.17 -7.85 -10.50
N GLY A 65 -3.47 -8.35 -9.47
CA GLY A 65 -4.04 -9.28 -8.49
C GLY A 65 -3.92 -10.77 -8.83
N ARG A 66 -3.60 -11.14 -10.08
CA ARG A 66 -3.38 -12.54 -10.52
C ARG A 66 -1.90 -12.87 -10.74
N GLY A 67 -1.06 -11.86 -10.80
CA GLY A 67 0.38 -11.99 -11.00
C GLY A 67 1.17 -12.09 -9.70
N CYS A 68 2.49 -12.28 -9.88
CA CYS A 68 3.47 -12.30 -8.80
C CYS A 68 4.47 -11.16 -8.96
N ARG A 69 4.83 -10.49 -7.86
CA ARG A 69 5.80 -9.40 -7.84
C ARG A 69 6.64 -9.46 -6.57
N VAL A 70 7.94 -9.23 -6.73
CA VAL A 70 8.87 -9.04 -5.61
C VAL A 70 10.01 -8.12 -6.02
N ALA A 71 10.46 -7.28 -5.08
CA ALA A 71 11.72 -6.54 -5.15
C ALA A 71 12.53 -6.92 -3.91
N ILE A 72 13.71 -7.48 -4.12
CA ILE A 72 14.56 -7.99 -3.05
C ILE A 72 15.80 -7.10 -2.99
N PRO A 73 16.01 -6.32 -1.91
CA PRO A 73 17.26 -5.59 -1.74
C PRO A 73 18.44 -6.57 -1.74
N LEU A 74 19.47 -6.29 -2.54
CA LEU A 74 20.65 -7.16 -2.68
C LEU A 74 21.35 -7.41 -1.34
N ALA A 75 21.38 -6.40 -0.47
CA ALA A 75 21.90 -6.50 0.89
C ALA A 75 21.22 -7.58 1.74
N THR A 76 19.99 -8.01 1.39
CA THR A 76 19.23 -9.03 2.12
C THR A 76 19.48 -10.45 1.63
N ILE A 77 20.15 -10.61 0.49
CA ILE A 77 20.42 -11.91 -0.11
C ILE A 77 21.62 -12.55 0.58
N ARG A 78 21.41 -13.74 1.15
CA ARG A 78 22.46 -14.50 1.82
C ARG A 78 23.19 -15.47 0.89
N ARG A 79 22.44 -16.07 -0.03
CA ARG A 79 22.95 -17.16 -0.86
C ARG A 79 22.26 -17.14 -2.21
N VAL A 80 23.05 -17.31 -3.25
CA VAL A 80 22.59 -17.57 -4.61
C VAL A 80 23.26 -18.82 -5.10
N GLU A 81 22.49 -19.80 -5.52
CA GLU A 81 22.99 -21.11 -6.00
C GLU A 81 22.44 -21.39 -7.39
N ARG A 82 23.32 -21.90 -8.23
CA ARG A 82 22.89 -22.50 -9.48
C ARG A 82 22.42 -23.93 -9.20
N LEU A 83 21.18 -24.23 -9.55
CA LEU A 83 20.63 -25.56 -9.43
C LEU A 83 20.99 -26.38 -10.70
N ASN A 84 21.54 -27.57 -10.49
CA ASN A 84 21.79 -28.52 -11.58
C ASN A 84 20.48 -29.28 -11.83
N THR A 85 19.76 -28.89 -12.87
CA THR A 85 18.59 -29.62 -13.38
C THR A 85 19.03 -30.62 -14.43
N ARG A 86 18.32 -31.76 -14.50
CA ARG A 86 18.66 -32.86 -15.46
C ARG A 86 18.51 -32.43 -16.94
N ASP A 87 17.66 -31.43 -17.18
CA ASP A 87 17.37 -30.88 -18.51
C ASP A 87 18.12 -29.57 -18.64
N ALA A 88 19.09 -29.38 -19.40
CA ALA A 88 19.86 -28.17 -19.76
C ALA A 88 19.31 -26.78 -19.33
N VAL A 89 18.40 -26.73 -18.36
CA VAL A 89 17.69 -25.58 -17.83
C VAL A 89 18.58 -24.82 -16.85
N PHE A 90 18.69 -23.52 -17.04
CA PHE A 90 19.44 -22.67 -16.14
C PHE A 90 18.53 -22.20 -14.99
N ALA A 91 18.73 -22.70 -13.77
CA ALA A 91 17.93 -22.33 -12.62
C ALA A 91 18.79 -21.72 -11.51
N LEU A 92 18.27 -20.68 -10.86
CA LEU A 92 18.87 -19.98 -9.72
C LEU A 92 17.99 -20.10 -8.51
N SER A 93 18.58 -20.47 -7.39
CA SER A 93 17.96 -20.39 -6.06
C SER A 93 18.51 -19.18 -5.33
N VAL A 94 17.65 -18.29 -4.88
CA VAL A 94 17.97 -17.07 -4.12
C VAL A 94 17.40 -17.18 -2.72
N SER A 95 18.27 -17.18 -1.71
CA SER A 95 17.88 -17.26 -0.30
C SER A 95 18.14 -15.93 0.40
N VAL A 96 17.13 -15.39 1.11
CA VAL A 96 17.22 -14.13 1.87
C VAL A 96 17.50 -14.40 3.36
N TRP A 97 17.77 -13.33 4.14
CA TRP A 97 18.26 -13.43 5.54
C TRP A 97 17.34 -14.22 6.48
N HIS A 98 16.04 -14.21 6.25
CA HIS A 98 15.06 -14.88 7.12
C HIS A 98 14.67 -16.29 6.65
N GLY A 99 15.35 -16.81 5.64
CA GLY A 99 15.20 -18.21 5.18
C GLY A 99 14.26 -18.40 3.99
N MET A 100 13.51 -17.37 3.52
CA MET A 100 12.72 -17.49 2.31
C MET A 100 13.62 -17.79 1.12
N GLN A 101 13.22 -18.74 0.29
CA GLN A 101 13.92 -19.19 -0.89
C GLN A 101 13.04 -19.02 -2.13
N LEU A 102 13.60 -18.42 -3.16
CA LEU A 102 12.96 -18.23 -4.46
C LEU A 102 13.76 -18.96 -5.53
N VAL A 103 13.07 -19.74 -6.36
CA VAL A 103 13.69 -20.48 -7.45
C VAL A 103 13.24 -19.90 -8.78
N PHE A 104 14.20 -19.38 -9.54
CA PHE A 104 13.99 -18.80 -10.86
C PHE A 104 14.59 -19.72 -11.93
N GLN A 105 13.76 -20.21 -12.84
CA GLN A 105 14.18 -20.86 -14.06
C GLN A 105 14.35 -19.80 -15.15
N LEU A 106 15.57 -19.61 -15.66
CA LEU A 106 15.89 -18.60 -16.65
C LEU A 106 15.66 -19.16 -18.07
N ASN A 107 14.82 -18.47 -18.82
CA ASN A 107 14.48 -18.83 -20.21
C ASN A 107 15.20 -17.86 -21.16
N ALA A 108 16.52 -17.98 -21.24
CA ALA A 108 17.37 -17.17 -22.11
C ALA A 108 18.55 -18.00 -22.61
N LEU A 109 19.28 -17.47 -23.58
CA LEU A 109 20.51 -18.11 -24.08
C LEU A 109 21.54 -18.18 -22.94
N ARG A 110 22.35 -19.25 -22.96
CA ARG A 110 23.36 -19.50 -21.92
C ARG A 110 24.30 -18.29 -21.66
N PRO A 111 24.82 -17.60 -22.67
CA PRO A 111 25.67 -16.42 -22.48
C PRO A 111 24.94 -15.30 -21.71
N SER A 112 23.66 -15.03 -22.01
CA SER A 112 22.84 -14.05 -21.31
C SER A 112 22.62 -14.44 -19.84
N CYS A 113 22.34 -15.72 -19.57
CA CYS A 113 22.22 -16.23 -18.20
C CYS A 113 23.53 -16.09 -17.41
N GLU A 114 24.65 -16.42 -18.03
CA GLU A 114 26.00 -16.30 -17.43
C GLU A 114 26.36 -14.83 -17.18
N GLY A 115 26.08 -13.94 -18.13
CA GLY A 115 26.24 -12.47 -17.97
C GLY A 115 25.44 -11.91 -16.81
N PHE A 116 24.16 -12.27 -16.72
CA PHE A 116 23.30 -11.89 -15.59
C PHE A 116 23.85 -12.39 -14.24
N CYS A 117 24.29 -13.65 -14.17
CA CYS A 117 24.86 -14.21 -12.95
C CYS A 117 26.17 -13.52 -12.54
N ASN A 118 26.99 -13.10 -13.50
CA ASN A 118 28.21 -12.35 -13.20
C ASN A 118 27.86 -10.96 -12.66
N ALA A 119 26.96 -10.22 -13.31
CA ALA A 119 26.48 -8.93 -12.81
C ALA A 119 25.89 -9.05 -11.39
N LEU A 120 25.03 -10.06 -11.16
CA LEU A 120 24.47 -10.32 -9.83
C LEU A 120 25.57 -10.61 -8.80
N ARG A 121 26.60 -11.39 -9.15
CA ARG A 121 27.71 -11.71 -8.24
C ARG A 121 28.51 -10.46 -7.86
N ASP A 122 28.80 -9.61 -8.83
CA ASP A 122 29.58 -8.40 -8.60
C ASP A 122 28.80 -7.39 -7.75
N LEU A 123 27.51 -7.20 -8.02
CA LEU A 123 26.62 -6.40 -7.18
C LEU A 123 26.50 -6.94 -5.75
N LEU A 124 26.34 -8.27 -5.58
CA LEU A 124 26.30 -8.87 -4.25
C LEU A 124 27.58 -8.66 -3.45
N ARG A 125 28.75 -8.68 -4.14
CA ARG A 125 30.04 -8.37 -3.49
C ARG A 125 30.11 -6.93 -3.03
N ALA A 126 29.59 -5.99 -3.82
CA ALA A 126 29.53 -4.58 -3.44
C ALA A 126 28.66 -4.36 -2.20
N HIS A 127 27.62 -5.18 -2.00
CA HIS A 127 26.68 -5.07 -0.86
C HIS A 127 27.02 -5.97 0.36
N LEU A 128 28.19 -6.63 0.38
CA LEU A 128 28.55 -7.60 1.43
C LEU A 128 28.59 -7.04 2.87
N GLY A 129 28.66 -5.77 3.08
CA GLY A 129 28.67 -5.15 4.42
C GLY A 129 27.31 -4.60 4.86
N ASP A 130 26.40 -4.41 3.93
CA ASP A 130 25.24 -3.56 4.11
C ASP A 130 24.14 -4.19 4.99
N MET A 131 24.14 -5.51 5.13
CA MET A 131 23.17 -6.19 6.00
C MET A 131 23.27 -5.74 7.47
N LYS A 132 24.48 -5.43 7.97
CA LYS A 132 24.65 -4.93 9.33
C LYS A 132 24.05 -3.53 9.50
N GLN A 133 24.18 -2.69 8.46
CA GLN A 133 23.60 -1.35 8.44
C GLN A 133 22.08 -1.39 8.24
N LEU A 134 21.55 -2.44 7.57
CA LEU A 134 20.13 -2.64 7.36
C LEU A 134 19.40 -3.09 8.63
N ARG A 135 20.08 -3.76 9.55
CA ARG A 135 19.46 -4.32 10.76
C ARG A 135 18.66 -3.32 11.59
N PRO A 136 19.18 -2.13 11.93
CA PRO A 136 18.42 -1.12 12.66
C PRO A 136 17.11 -0.70 11.95
N PHE A 137 17.14 -0.64 10.62
CA PHE A 137 15.93 -0.36 9.84
C PHE A 137 14.90 -1.49 9.94
N LEU A 138 15.33 -2.75 9.82
CA LEU A 138 14.43 -3.90 9.94
C LEU A 138 13.80 -3.97 11.33
N ASP A 139 14.51 -3.56 12.36
CA ASP A 139 14.01 -3.55 13.74
C ASP A 139 12.89 -2.52 13.95
N THR A 140 12.73 -1.52 13.05
CA THR A 140 11.57 -0.62 13.03
C THR A 140 10.32 -1.24 12.41
N CYS A 141 10.40 -2.43 11.80
CA CYS A 141 9.28 -3.11 11.17
C CYS A 141 8.56 -4.02 12.16
N TYR A 142 7.25 -3.85 12.31
CA TYR A 142 6.44 -4.67 13.23
C TYR A 142 6.47 -6.17 12.89
N SER A 143 6.52 -6.50 11.59
CA SER A 143 6.61 -7.90 11.14
C SER A 143 7.85 -8.64 11.65
N GLU A 144 8.97 -7.93 11.84
CA GLU A 144 10.16 -8.50 12.47
C GLU A 144 9.92 -8.85 13.94
N SER A 145 9.32 -7.94 14.70
CA SER A 145 8.94 -8.18 16.09
C SER A 145 7.95 -9.34 16.20
N LEU A 146 6.89 -9.31 15.37
CA LEU A 146 5.83 -10.34 15.37
C LEU A 146 6.36 -11.77 15.15
N LEU A 147 7.37 -11.94 14.28
CA LEU A 147 7.89 -13.26 13.93
C LEU A 147 9.03 -13.71 14.84
N ARG A 148 9.82 -12.78 15.41
CA ARG A 148 10.87 -13.14 16.38
C ARG A 148 10.31 -13.61 17.72
N HIS A 149 9.31 -12.90 18.26
CA HIS A 149 8.70 -13.27 19.54
C HIS A 149 7.93 -14.59 19.47
N GLY A 150 7.41 -14.96 18.29
CA GLY A 150 6.78 -16.28 18.10
C GLY A 150 7.73 -17.47 18.28
N ASP A 151 9.03 -17.28 18.03
CA ASP A 151 10.06 -18.31 18.22
C ASP A 151 10.66 -18.30 19.67
N GLU A 152 10.58 -17.17 20.36
CA GLU A 152 11.14 -16.98 21.72
C GLU A 152 10.16 -17.41 22.81
N ASP A 153 8.85 -17.26 22.63
CA ASP A 153 7.81 -17.81 23.52
C ASP A 153 7.89 -19.34 23.62
N ALA A 154 8.39 -20.00 22.58
CA ALA A 154 8.68 -21.44 22.59
C ALA A 154 9.97 -21.80 23.38
N LYS A 155 10.85 -20.86 23.68
CA LYS A 155 12.15 -21.05 24.31
C LYS A 155 12.33 -20.37 25.67
N GLY A 156 11.31 -19.66 26.17
CA GLY A 156 11.27 -19.11 27.53
C GLY A 156 12.34 -18.05 27.87
N LYS A 157 12.90 -17.36 26.91
CA LYS A 157 13.86 -16.25 27.11
C LYS A 157 13.28 -14.92 26.64
N HIS A 158 12.72 -14.17 27.57
CA HIS A 158 12.45 -12.74 27.37
C HIS A 158 13.79 -11.98 27.18
N ARG A 159 13.99 -11.35 26.06
CA ARG A 159 15.00 -10.32 25.87
C ARG A 159 14.32 -8.95 26.06
N GLU A 160 14.68 -8.25 27.14
CA GLU A 160 14.25 -6.88 27.45
C GLU A 160 14.82 -5.81 26.49
N ASP A 161 15.66 -6.20 25.51
CA ASP A 161 16.41 -5.27 24.65
C ASP A 161 15.86 -5.17 23.20
N ALA A 162 14.61 -5.53 22.94
CA ALA A 162 14.00 -5.25 21.64
C ALA A 162 13.70 -3.75 21.58
N LEU A 163 14.39 -3.00 20.70
CA LEU A 163 14.02 -1.63 20.38
C LEU A 163 12.55 -1.61 19.97
N PRO A 164 11.71 -0.77 20.62
CA PRO A 164 10.30 -0.71 20.27
C PRO A 164 10.20 -0.22 18.81
N TYR A 165 9.49 -1.00 17.98
CA TYR A 165 9.03 -0.46 16.70
C TYR A 165 8.09 0.70 17.02
N GLU A 166 8.19 1.78 16.24
CA GLU A 166 7.30 2.93 16.40
C GLU A 166 6.00 2.66 15.66
N MET A 167 4.91 2.76 16.37
CA MET A 167 3.56 2.70 15.80
C MET A 167 2.92 4.09 15.73
N GLY A 168 1.79 4.17 15.02
CA GLY A 168 0.99 5.38 14.96
C GLY A 168 0.19 5.63 16.24
N LEU A 169 -0.54 6.74 16.24
CA LEU A 169 -1.38 7.20 17.35
C LEU A 169 -2.42 6.17 17.83
N GLY A 170 -2.78 5.20 16.97
CA GLY A 170 -3.71 4.13 17.31
C GLY A 170 -3.24 3.21 18.44
N GLU A 171 -1.94 3.10 18.69
CA GLU A 171 -1.41 2.34 19.83
C GLU A 171 -1.83 2.98 21.16
N THR A 172 -1.75 4.29 21.26
CA THR A 172 -2.08 5.04 22.48
C THR A 172 -3.57 5.36 22.59
N PHE A 173 -4.20 5.81 21.49
CA PHE A 173 -5.57 6.32 21.48
C PHE A 173 -6.62 5.30 21.00
N GLY A 174 -6.18 4.08 20.62
CA GLY A 174 -7.04 3.03 20.09
C GLY A 174 -7.25 3.11 18.58
N PHE A 175 -7.37 1.95 17.95
CA PHE A 175 -7.66 1.87 16.52
C PHE A 175 -9.17 1.99 16.26
N PRO A 176 -9.59 2.63 15.15
CA PRO A 176 -10.99 2.73 14.77
C PRO A 176 -11.67 1.36 14.61
N GLY A 177 -12.85 1.22 15.21
CA GLY A 177 -13.68 0.04 15.13
C GLY A 177 -13.49 -0.97 16.26
N ASP A 178 -14.42 -1.91 16.37
CA ASP A 178 -14.36 -3.01 17.36
C ASP A 178 -13.50 -4.15 16.81
N PRO A 179 -12.36 -4.49 17.43
CA PRO A 179 -11.47 -5.55 16.98
C PRO A 179 -12.13 -6.93 16.86
N LYS A 180 -13.16 -7.20 17.69
CA LYS A 180 -13.93 -8.45 17.64
C LYS A 180 -14.80 -8.51 16.39
N LYS A 181 -15.54 -7.43 16.09
CA LYS A 181 -16.35 -7.32 14.87
C LYS A 181 -15.49 -7.35 13.62
N LEU A 182 -14.31 -6.75 13.67
CA LEU A 182 -13.33 -6.74 12.57
C LEU A 182 -12.59 -8.08 12.41
N LYS A 183 -12.76 -9.03 13.35
CA LYS A 183 -12.05 -10.33 13.37
C LYS A 183 -10.51 -10.16 13.33
N ASP A 184 -10.01 -9.15 14.03
CA ASP A 184 -8.61 -8.70 13.95
C ASP A 184 -7.63 -9.81 14.30
N LYS A 185 -7.88 -10.59 15.36
CA LYS A 185 -7.07 -11.76 15.76
C LYS A 185 -6.96 -12.83 14.68
N SER A 186 -8.08 -13.12 13.97
CA SER A 186 -8.09 -14.12 12.90
C SER A 186 -7.31 -13.64 11.69
N LYS A 187 -7.43 -12.37 11.35
CA LYS A 187 -6.63 -11.74 10.28
C LYS A 187 -5.14 -11.74 10.62
N MET A 188 -4.79 -11.38 11.87
CA MET A 188 -3.41 -11.39 12.33
C MET A 188 -2.78 -12.77 12.18
N ARG A 189 -3.51 -13.85 12.52
CA ARG A 189 -3.01 -15.22 12.34
C ARG A 189 -2.70 -15.54 10.88
N LEU A 190 -3.62 -15.21 9.96
CA LEU A 190 -3.42 -15.44 8.53
C LEU A 190 -2.23 -14.65 7.98
N TRP A 191 -2.09 -13.39 8.40
CA TRP A 191 -0.98 -12.56 7.99
C TRP A 191 0.35 -13.03 8.58
N LYS A 192 0.38 -13.48 9.86
CA LYS A 192 1.58 -14.05 10.47
C LYS A 192 2.09 -15.27 9.68
N GLU A 193 1.19 -16.17 9.30
CA GLU A 193 1.49 -17.32 8.45
C GLU A 193 2.04 -16.91 7.09
N TYR A 194 1.37 -15.96 6.42
CA TYR A 194 1.81 -15.43 5.15
C TYR A 194 3.20 -14.79 5.21
N LEU A 195 3.45 -13.94 6.19
CA LEU A 195 4.73 -13.25 6.38
C LEU A 195 5.88 -14.20 6.74
N ALA A 196 5.59 -15.28 7.45
CA ALA A 196 6.57 -16.30 7.77
C ALA A 196 7.02 -17.10 6.54
N THR A 197 6.08 -17.37 5.61
CA THR A 197 6.33 -18.23 4.44
C THR A 197 6.80 -17.45 3.21
N HIS A 198 6.18 -16.28 2.95
CA HIS A 198 6.35 -15.54 1.70
C HIS A 198 7.13 -14.24 1.84
N GLY A 199 7.94 -14.13 2.87
CA GLY A 199 8.74 -12.95 3.15
C GLY A 199 7.97 -11.86 3.88
N ARG A 200 8.69 -10.87 4.38
CA ARG A 200 8.17 -9.78 5.21
C ARG A 200 8.88 -8.48 4.93
N ASN A 201 8.26 -7.37 5.32
CA ASN A 201 8.78 -6.01 5.12
C ASN A 201 9.36 -5.80 3.70
N ILE A 202 10.61 -5.38 3.55
CA ILE A 202 11.25 -5.06 2.27
C ILE A 202 11.46 -6.26 1.32
N THR A 203 11.16 -7.49 1.75
CA THR A 203 11.27 -8.70 0.90
C THR A 203 9.94 -9.40 0.68
N LEU A 204 8.82 -8.74 1.01
CA LEU A 204 7.49 -9.34 0.89
C LEU A 204 7.18 -9.71 -0.57
N LEU A 205 6.92 -10.99 -0.81
CA LEU A 205 6.41 -11.50 -2.08
C LEU A 205 4.92 -11.21 -2.20
N ARG A 206 4.51 -10.60 -3.30
CA ARG A 206 3.10 -10.32 -3.60
C ARG A 206 2.62 -11.24 -4.73
N TYR A 207 1.69 -12.12 -4.42
CA TYR A 207 1.03 -13.03 -5.36
C TYR A 207 -0.47 -13.13 -5.02
N PRO A 208 -1.33 -13.87 -5.74
CA PRO A 208 -2.79 -13.81 -5.56
C PRO A 208 -3.32 -13.99 -4.15
N GLN A 209 -2.63 -14.74 -3.28
CA GLN A 209 -3.03 -14.86 -1.88
C GLN A 209 -2.86 -13.53 -1.13
N PHE A 210 -1.81 -12.74 -1.41
CA PHE A 210 -1.66 -11.39 -0.88
C PHE A 210 -2.88 -10.53 -1.22
N THR A 211 -3.30 -10.53 -2.49
CA THR A 211 -4.49 -9.81 -2.95
C THR A 211 -5.73 -10.21 -2.16
N ARG A 212 -5.98 -11.51 -2.00
CA ARG A 212 -7.13 -12.01 -1.22
C ARG A 212 -7.07 -11.57 0.24
N LEU A 213 -5.91 -11.63 0.88
CA LEU A 213 -5.74 -11.20 2.27
C LEU A 213 -5.98 -9.67 2.44
N VAL A 214 -5.55 -8.85 1.49
CA VAL A 214 -5.84 -7.40 1.49
C VAL A 214 -7.35 -7.16 1.34
N GLN A 215 -8.01 -7.85 0.42
CA GLN A 215 -9.46 -7.75 0.21
C GLN A 215 -10.27 -8.21 1.43
N VAL A 216 -9.82 -9.23 2.17
CA VAL A 216 -10.39 -9.64 3.46
C VAL A 216 -10.14 -8.57 4.54
N GLY A 217 -9.01 -7.90 4.49
CA GLY A 217 -8.64 -6.77 5.33
C GLY A 217 -7.39 -6.96 6.15
N LEU A 218 -6.73 -5.84 6.40
CA LEU A 218 -5.52 -5.81 7.19
C LEU A 218 -5.83 -5.78 8.68
N PRO A 219 -5.06 -6.49 9.52
CA PRO A 219 -5.13 -6.33 10.97
C PRO A 219 -4.52 -4.99 11.39
N ASN A 220 -5.08 -4.37 12.42
CA ASN A 220 -4.72 -3.02 12.84
C ASN A 220 -3.22 -2.82 13.05
N MET A 221 -2.56 -3.72 13.77
CA MET A 221 -1.13 -3.62 14.10
C MET A 221 -0.19 -3.73 12.89
N LEU A 222 -0.59 -4.45 11.85
CA LEU A 222 0.21 -4.61 10.61
C LEU A 222 -0.14 -3.58 9.52
N ARG A 223 -1.24 -2.84 9.67
CA ARG A 223 -1.78 -2.02 8.60
C ARG A 223 -0.78 -0.99 8.09
N GLY A 224 -0.14 -0.23 8.97
CA GLY A 224 0.86 0.78 8.60
C GLY A 224 2.02 0.20 7.79
N GLU A 225 2.64 -0.87 8.27
CA GLU A 225 3.73 -1.53 7.56
C GLU A 225 3.28 -2.13 6.21
N LEU A 226 2.11 -2.76 6.17
CA LEU A 226 1.61 -3.32 4.92
C LEU A 226 1.24 -2.24 3.90
N TRP A 227 0.82 -1.05 4.33
CA TRP A 227 0.67 0.10 3.45
C TRP A 227 2.01 0.58 2.89
N GLU A 228 3.06 0.70 3.74
CA GLU A 228 4.41 1.04 3.27
C GLU A 228 4.92 0.05 2.22
N VAL A 229 4.80 -1.25 2.51
CA VAL A 229 5.27 -2.31 1.61
C VAL A 229 4.46 -2.32 0.31
N ALA A 230 3.14 -2.21 0.40
CA ALA A 230 2.26 -2.26 -0.77
C ALA A 230 2.44 -1.03 -1.67
N SER A 231 2.54 0.15 -1.11
CA SER A 231 2.81 1.40 -1.83
C SER A 231 4.25 1.53 -2.27
N GLY A 232 5.21 0.89 -1.61
CA GLY A 232 6.65 1.04 -1.82
C GLY A 232 7.28 2.22 -1.07
N SER A 233 6.55 2.95 -0.23
CA SER A 233 7.11 4.03 0.60
C SER A 233 8.18 3.51 1.56
N ILE A 234 8.15 2.23 1.93
CA ILE A 234 9.20 1.58 2.72
C ILE A 234 10.58 1.68 2.06
N PHE A 235 10.66 1.63 0.72
CA PHE A 235 11.92 1.75 0.00
C PHE A 235 12.41 3.20 -0.04
N GLN A 236 11.50 4.18 -0.05
CA GLN A 236 11.86 5.60 0.10
C GLN A 236 12.45 5.84 1.50
N ARG A 237 11.77 5.39 2.54
CA ARG A 237 12.25 5.49 3.92
C ARG A 237 13.59 4.77 4.12
N LEU A 238 13.77 3.61 3.48
CA LEU A 238 15.04 2.88 3.49
C LEU A 238 16.18 3.65 2.83
N ALA A 239 15.93 4.31 1.70
CA ALA A 239 16.92 5.05 0.94
C ALA A 239 17.32 6.38 1.62
N HIS A 240 16.41 7.01 2.38
CA HIS A 240 16.55 8.34 2.95
C HIS A 240 16.46 8.34 4.48
N ARG A 241 17.17 7.41 5.12
CA ARG A 241 17.16 7.25 6.59
C ARG A 241 17.59 8.53 7.30
N GLY A 242 16.80 8.95 8.28
CA GLY A 242 17.08 10.12 9.11
C GLY A 242 16.82 11.46 8.42
N GLU A 243 16.40 11.49 7.16
CA GLU A 243 16.10 12.74 6.44
C GLU A 243 14.93 13.48 7.08
N TYR A 244 13.87 12.77 7.51
CA TYR A 244 12.76 13.38 8.24
C TYR A 244 13.21 14.16 9.48
N ALA A 245 14.02 13.53 10.33
CA ALA A 245 14.55 14.15 11.54
C ALA A 245 15.52 15.30 11.22
N ALA A 246 16.30 15.17 10.15
CA ALA A 246 17.19 16.22 9.68
C ALA A 246 16.43 17.46 9.21
N ILE A 247 15.36 17.30 8.44
CA ILE A 247 14.49 18.40 7.98
C ILE A 247 13.88 19.15 9.18
N LEU A 248 13.34 18.43 10.16
CA LEU A 248 12.76 19.03 11.36
C LEU A 248 13.79 19.85 12.14
N LYS A 249 15.01 19.33 12.28
CA LYS A 249 16.11 20.00 12.98
C LYS A 249 16.63 21.22 12.21
N GLU A 250 16.80 21.10 10.89
CA GLU A 250 17.32 22.18 10.05
C GLU A 250 16.37 23.38 10.02
N HIS A 251 15.07 23.14 10.07
CA HIS A 251 14.06 24.18 9.98
C HIS A 251 13.39 24.51 11.32
N GLU A 252 14.00 24.11 12.43
CA GLU A 252 13.49 24.45 13.77
C GLU A 252 13.40 25.97 13.97
N GLY A 253 12.23 26.46 14.36
CA GLY A 253 11.97 27.88 14.55
C GLY A 253 11.84 28.71 13.24
N GLN A 254 11.98 28.11 12.08
CA GLN A 254 11.76 28.78 10.80
C GLN A 254 10.27 28.71 10.38
N THR A 255 9.87 29.67 9.55
CA THR A 255 8.53 29.70 8.97
C THR A 255 8.56 29.66 7.45
N ASN A 256 7.55 29.07 6.84
CA ASN A 256 7.33 29.09 5.40
C ASN A 256 5.89 29.46 5.05
N ALA A 257 5.61 29.70 3.77
CA ALA A 257 4.29 30.14 3.30
C ALA A 257 3.15 29.14 3.59
N SER A 258 3.44 27.84 3.73
CA SER A 258 2.44 26.81 3.96
C SER A 258 1.99 26.69 5.42
N MET A 259 2.79 27.18 6.37
CA MET A 259 2.54 26.97 7.80
C MET A 259 1.23 27.61 8.27
N GLU A 260 0.91 28.80 7.76
CA GLU A 260 -0.34 29.48 8.10
C GLU A 260 -1.58 28.68 7.68
N GLU A 261 -1.53 28.09 6.48
CA GLU A 261 -2.63 27.24 5.97
C GLU A 261 -2.72 25.92 6.73
N ILE A 262 -1.58 25.32 7.08
CA ILE A 262 -1.53 24.11 7.91
C ILE A 262 -2.20 24.38 9.25
N GLU A 263 -1.83 25.46 9.97
CA GLU A 263 -2.39 25.79 11.29
C GLU A 263 -3.93 25.99 11.25
N LYS A 264 -4.47 26.58 10.19
CA LYS A 264 -5.92 26.73 10.01
C LYS A 264 -6.65 25.39 9.91
N ASP A 265 -5.95 24.36 9.40
CA ASP A 265 -6.54 23.06 9.09
C ASP A 265 -6.36 22.01 10.19
N LEU A 266 -5.40 22.18 11.09
CA LEU A 266 -5.09 21.19 12.13
C LEU A 266 -6.32 20.79 12.97
N ASN A 267 -7.05 21.77 13.52
CA ASN A 267 -8.17 21.53 14.41
C ASN A 267 -9.43 20.93 13.73
N ARG A 268 -9.46 20.93 12.40
CA ARG A 268 -10.55 20.31 11.62
C ARG A 268 -10.16 18.98 10.96
N SER A 269 -8.99 18.45 11.33
CA SER A 269 -8.44 17.21 10.80
C SER A 269 -8.90 16.03 11.65
N LEU A 270 -9.92 15.29 11.20
CA LEU A 270 -10.53 14.15 11.89
C LEU A 270 -10.86 14.44 13.38
N PRO A 271 -11.68 15.47 13.67
CA PRO A 271 -11.95 15.88 15.03
C PRO A 271 -12.69 14.81 15.87
N GLU A 272 -13.28 13.81 15.21
CA GLU A 272 -13.94 12.67 15.87
C GLU A 272 -12.95 11.63 16.42
N TYR A 273 -11.67 11.69 16.04
CA TYR A 273 -10.65 10.78 16.56
C TYR A 273 -9.96 11.40 17.78
N ALA A 274 -9.92 10.66 18.88
CA ALA A 274 -9.53 11.19 20.19
C ALA A 274 -8.12 11.83 20.22
N ALA A 275 -7.16 11.31 19.45
CA ALA A 275 -5.82 11.87 19.40
C ALA A 275 -5.82 13.34 18.96
N TYR A 276 -6.68 13.73 18.00
CA TYR A 276 -6.72 15.10 17.46
C TYR A 276 -7.53 16.08 18.32
N GLN A 277 -7.97 15.64 19.49
CA GLN A 277 -8.47 16.50 20.56
C GLN A 277 -7.39 16.77 21.63
N THR A 278 -6.18 16.24 21.43
CA THR A 278 -5.02 16.44 22.32
C THR A 278 -3.96 17.28 21.64
N GLU A 279 -3.16 17.97 22.46
CA GLU A 279 -2.02 18.75 21.97
C GLU A 279 -0.96 17.87 21.30
N GLU A 280 -0.73 16.65 21.82
CA GLU A 280 0.19 15.67 21.27
C GLU A 280 -0.19 15.24 19.84
N GLY A 281 -1.42 14.85 19.61
CA GLY A 281 -1.90 14.43 18.28
C GLY A 281 -1.84 15.57 17.26
N ILE A 282 -2.22 16.78 17.67
CA ILE A 282 -2.11 17.97 16.82
C ILE A 282 -0.64 18.30 16.52
N ALA A 283 0.26 18.21 17.50
CA ALA A 283 1.68 18.46 17.30
C ALA A 283 2.31 17.42 16.35
N THR A 284 1.93 16.15 16.47
CA THR A 284 2.35 15.07 15.57
C THR A 284 1.93 15.35 14.12
N LEU A 285 0.65 15.70 13.92
CA LEU A 285 0.14 16.07 12.60
C LEU A 285 0.87 17.27 12.00
N ARG A 286 1.08 18.32 12.83
CA ARG A 286 1.81 19.53 12.46
C ARG A 286 3.22 19.20 11.98
N ARG A 287 4.00 18.41 12.74
CA ARG A 287 5.39 18.08 12.38
C ARG A 287 5.49 17.40 11.02
N VAL A 288 4.63 16.44 10.72
CA VAL A 288 4.65 15.75 9.42
C VAL A 288 4.34 16.70 8.27
N LEU A 289 3.26 17.49 8.39
CA LEU A 289 2.87 18.43 7.32
C LEU A 289 3.90 19.54 7.11
N VAL A 290 4.44 20.10 8.19
CA VAL A 290 5.50 21.13 8.11
C VAL A 290 6.77 20.56 7.51
N ALA A 291 7.22 19.37 7.93
CA ALA A 291 8.41 18.72 7.35
C ALA A 291 8.21 18.49 5.84
N TYR A 292 7.04 18.03 5.42
CA TYR A 292 6.76 17.81 3.99
C TYR A 292 6.75 19.12 3.21
N SER A 293 6.21 20.21 3.75
CA SER A 293 6.21 21.53 3.10
C SER A 293 7.63 22.11 2.89
N TRP A 294 8.60 21.70 3.71
CA TRP A 294 10.01 22.01 3.51
C TRP A 294 10.67 21.12 2.48
N LYS A 295 10.34 19.83 2.47
CA LYS A 295 10.87 18.86 1.49
C LYS A 295 10.44 19.21 0.07
N ASN A 296 9.17 19.48 -0.12
CA ASN A 296 8.59 19.81 -1.43
C ASN A 296 8.01 21.23 -1.41
N ARG A 297 8.89 22.22 -1.60
CA ARG A 297 8.52 23.64 -1.56
C ARG A 297 7.61 24.09 -2.70
N GLU A 298 7.64 23.39 -3.82
CA GLU A 298 6.78 23.67 -4.98
C GLU A 298 5.33 23.30 -4.69
N LEU A 299 5.10 22.13 -4.09
CA LEU A 299 3.78 21.70 -3.68
C LEU A 299 3.38 22.38 -2.36
N GLY A 300 4.28 22.43 -1.38
CA GLY A 300 4.05 23.01 -0.07
C GLY A 300 2.97 22.26 0.71
N TYR A 301 1.81 22.87 0.81
CA TYR A 301 0.61 22.30 1.43
C TYR A 301 -0.63 22.58 0.57
N CYS A 302 -1.50 21.60 0.48
CA CYS A 302 -2.82 21.72 -0.15
C CYS A 302 -3.90 21.21 0.80
N GLN A 303 -5.05 21.85 0.79
CA GLN A 303 -6.21 21.42 1.56
C GLN A 303 -6.58 19.96 1.24
N ALA A 304 -7.01 19.20 2.20
CA ALA A 304 -7.24 17.76 2.26
C ALA A 304 -6.00 16.91 2.58
N MET A 305 -4.76 17.39 2.39
CA MET A 305 -3.56 16.68 2.89
C MET A 305 -3.64 16.42 4.39
N ASN A 306 -4.13 17.39 5.18
CA ASN A 306 -4.33 17.25 6.62
C ASN A 306 -5.18 16.05 6.99
N ILE A 307 -6.25 15.78 6.24
CA ILE A 307 -7.18 14.66 6.50
C ILE A 307 -6.50 13.32 6.21
N VAL A 308 -5.80 13.25 5.08
CA VAL A 308 -5.08 12.03 4.67
C VAL A 308 -3.94 11.73 5.64
N VAL A 309 -3.13 12.74 6.00
CA VAL A 309 -2.03 12.57 6.96
C VAL A 309 -2.55 12.20 8.34
N ALA A 310 -3.64 12.84 8.80
CA ALA A 310 -4.27 12.51 10.07
C ALA A 310 -4.75 11.04 10.10
N ALA A 311 -5.31 10.54 9.01
CA ALA A 311 -5.74 9.15 8.92
C ALA A 311 -4.55 8.17 8.89
N LEU A 312 -3.48 8.50 8.17
CA LEU A 312 -2.28 7.68 8.10
C LEU A 312 -1.59 7.57 9.45
N LEU A 313 -1.47 8.66 10.19
CA LEU A 313 -0.84 8.72 11.51
C LEU A 313 -1.54 7.86 12.58
N ILE A 314 -2.76 7.41 12.36
CA ILE A 314 -3.41 6.43 13.25
C ILE A 314 -2.64 5.10 13.25
N TYR A 315 -2.06 4.71 12.11
CA TYR A 315 -1.41 3.41 11.90
C TYR A 315 0.09 3.48 11.66
N MET A 316 0.64 4.65 11.43
CA MET A 316 2.02 4.87 11.00
C MET A 316 2.74 5.84 11.94
N SER A 317 4.04 5.61 12.17
CA SER A 317 4.89 6.61 12.83
C SER A 317 5.02 7.87 11.95
N GLU A 318 5.55 8.95 12.52
CA GLU A 318 5.73 10.22 11.78
C GLU A 318 6.61 10.04 10.53
N GLU A 319 7.75 9.34 10.65
CA GLU A 319 8.65 9.11 9.52
C GLU A 319 8.01 8.22 8.46
N GLN A 320 7.28 7.17 8.85
CA GLN A 320 6.52 6.33 7.92
C GLN A 320 5.47 7.15 7.17
N CYS A 321 4.73 7.99 7.91
CA CYS A 321 3.68 8.84 7.34
C CYS A 321 4.26 9.91 6.40
N PHE A 322 5.40 10.49 6.74
CA PHE A 322 6.10 11.47 5.89
C PHE A 322 6.48 10.87 4.53
N TRP A 323 7.10 9.69 4.50
CA TRP A 323 7.46 9.01 3.26
C TRP A 323 6.25 8.44 2.52
N MET A 324 5.18 8.10 3.23
CA MET A 324 3.92 7.72 2.62
C MET A 324 3.26 8.92 1.91
N LEU A 325 3.27 10.09 2.53
CA LEU A 325 2.75 11.32 1.93
C LEU A 325 3.53 11.68 0.65
N ASP A 326 4.87 11.59 0.70
CA ASP A 326 5.72 11.77 -0.47
C ASP A 326 5.34 10.79 -1.60
N THR A 327 5.20 9.52 -1.27
CA THR A 327 4.79 8.48 -2.22
C THR A 327 3.39 8.73 -2.80
N LEU A 328 2.46 9.23 -1.99
CA LEU A 328 1.12 9.60 -2.45
C LEU A 328 1.19 10.75 -3.46
N CYS A 329 1.87 11.84 -3.13
CA CYS A 329 1.92 13.04 -3.95
C CYS A 329 2.69 12.83 -5.26
N GLU A 330 3.83 12.12 -5.19
CA GLU A 330 4.72 11.99 -6.34
C GLU A 330 4.35 10.81 -7.27
N ARG A 331 3.72 9.77 -6.72
CA ARG A 331 3.55 8.53 -7.48
C ARG A 331 2.14 7.99 -7.56
N LEU A 332 1.41 7.89 -6.45
CA LEU A 332 0.09 7.25 -6.45
C LEU A 332 -1.01 8.19 -6.92
N LEU A 333 -0.89 9.48 -6.62
CA LEU A 333 -1.86 10.53 -6.93
C LEU A 333 -1.15 11.80 -7.45
N PRO A 334 -0.36 11.69 -8.55
CA PRO A 334 0.39 12.82 -9.06
C PRO A 334 -0.55 13.97 -9.45
N GLY A 335 -0.22 15.18 -9.03
CA GLY A 335 -1.01 16.39 -9.33
C GLY A 335 -2.31 16.56 -8.53
N TYR A 336 -2.62 15.67 -7.58
CA TYR A 336 -3.83 15.78 -6.74
C TYR A 336 -3.77 16.97 -5.80
N TYR A 337 -2.63 17.15 -5.15
CA TYR A 337 -2.44 18.15 -4.08
C TYR A 337 -1.62 19.37 -4.56
N THR A 338 -1.57 19.60 -5.86
CA THR A 338 -0.98 20.82 -6.43
C THR A 338 -1.96 21.99 -6.35
N GLN A 339 -1.46 23.22 -6.47
CA GLN A 339 -2.32 24.43 -6.50
C GLN A 339 -3.37 24.39 -7.59
N SER A 340 -3.05 23.81 -8.76
CA SER A 340 -3.99 23.65 -9.87
C SER A 340 -4.94 22.48 -9.72
N MET A 341 -4.66 21.54 -8.79
CA MET A 341 -5.38 20.27 -8.60
C MET A 341 -5.59 19.51 -9.94
N SER A 342 -4.65 19.66 -10.87
CA SER A 342 -4.79 19.15 -12.25
C SER A 342 -5.00 17.64 -12.31
N GLY A 343 -4.33 16.87 -11.44
CA GLY A 343 -4.53 15.42 -11.33
C GLY A 343 -5.95 15.05 -10.89
N THR A 344 -6.47 15.73 -9.88
CA THR A 344 -7.85 15.49 -9.38
C THR A 344 -8.89 15.85 -10.43
N LEU A 345 -8.71 16.99 -11.11
CA LEU A 345 -9.62 17.43 -12.16
C LEU A 345 -9.59 16.50 -13.37
N LEU A 346 -8.42 15.96 -13.72
CA LEU A 346 -8.29 14.97 -14.78
C LEU A 346 -9.02 13.68 -14.41
N ASP A 347 -8.77 13.16 -13.21
CA ASP A 347 -9.41 11.93 -12.73
C ASP A 347 -10.93 12.11 -12.56
N GLN A 348 -11.39 13.31 -12.20
CA GLN A 348 -12.83 13.62 -12.20
C GLN A 348 -13.43 13.45 -13.59
N LYS A 349 -12.79 13.96 -14.64
CA LYS A 349 -13.26 13.80 -16.03
C LYS A 349 -13.20 12.35 -16.49
N VAL A 350 -12.14 11.63 -16.11
CA VAL A 350 -12.04 10.18 -16.36
C VAL A 350 -13.20 9.45 -15.69
N PHE A 351 -13.52 9.79 -14.44
CA PHE A 351 -14.64 9.20 -13.73
C PHE A 351 -16.00 9.47 -14.41
N GLU A 352 -16.25 10.70 -14.82
CA GLU A 352 -17.44 11.06 -15.59
C GLU A 352 -17.56 10.27 -16.89
N HIS A 353 -16.44 10.11 -17.60
CA HIS A 353 -16.38 9.28 -18.82
C HIS A 353 -16.67 7.80 -18.52
N LEU A 354 -16.14 7.24 -17.44
CA LEU A 354 -16.43 5.88 -17.02
C LEU A 354 -17.92 5.70 -16.66
N VAL A 355 -18.54 6.68 -16.02
CA VAL A 355 -19.99 6.68 -15.74
C VAL A 355 -20.79 6.69 -17.04
N TRP A 356 -20.42 7.54 -18.00
CA TRP A 356 -21.02 7.56 -19.32
C TRP A 356 -20.92 6.20 -20.02
N GLN A 357 -19.76 5.57 -19.97
CA GLN A 357 -19.51 4.30 -20.66
C GLN A 357 -20.21 3.11 -19.98
N THR A 358 -20.22 3.07 -18.65
CA THR A 358 -20.69 1.89 -17.88
C THR A 358 -22.14 2.03 -17.40
N MET A 359 -22.63 3.25 -17.23
CA MET A 359 -23.97 3.57 -16.71
C MET A 359 -24.62 4.70 -17.52
N PRO A 360 -24.87 4.52 -18.85
CA PRO A 360 -25.33 5.58 -19.73
C PRO A 360 -26.67 6.19 -19.32
N ILE A 361 -27.60 5.40 -18.78
CA ILE A 361 -28.89 5.89 -18.29
C ILE A 361 -28.70 6.86 -17.12
N LEU A 362 -27.79 6.57 -16.22
CA LEU A 362 -27.49 7.44 -15.08
C LEU A 362 -26.81 8.73 -15.54
N HIS A 363 -25.86 8.62 -16.48
CA HIS A 363 -25.21 9.78 -17.09
C HIS A 363 -26.22 10.69 -17.81
N GLU A 364 -27.13 10.13 -18.63
CA GLU A 364 -28.18 10.90 -19.30
C GLU A 364 -29.10 11.61 -18.29
N HIS A 365 -29.41 10.94 -17.16
CA HIS A 365 -30.20 11.54 -16.08
C HIS A 365 -29.49 12.76 -15.48
N PHE A 366 -28.20 12.66 -15.18
CA PHE A 366 -27.40 13.80 -14.68
C PHE A 366 -27.40 14.99 -15.67
N MET A 367 -27.20 14.69 -16.96
CA MET A 367 -27.22 15.74 -18.00
C MET A 367 -28.59 16.38 -18.13
N ARG A 368 -29.69 15.61 -18.07
CA ARG A 368 -31.06 16.11 -18.22
C ARG A 368 -31.48 17.04 -17.08
N HIS A 369 -30.99 16.80 -15.88
CA HIS A 369 -31.36 17.56 -14.69
C HIS A 369 -30.28 18.55 -14.24
N ASP A 370 -29.23 18.76 -15.07
CA ASP A 370 -28.08 19.64 -14.79
C ASP A 370 -27.40 19.32 -13.43
N MET A 371 -27.36 18.01 -13.08
CA MET A 371 -26.75 17.53 -11.86
C MET A 371 -25.24 17.35 -12.05
N GLN A 372 -24.45 17.90 -11.12
CA GLN A 372 -22.99 17.84 -11.20
C GLN A 372 -22.42 16.70 -10.37
N LEU A 373 -21.98 15.64 -11.03
CA LEU A 373 -21.39 14.47 -10.37
C LEU A 373 -20.15 14.84 -9.51
N SER A 374 -19.40 15.86 -9.93
CA SER A 374 -18.21 16.37 -9.25
C SER A 374 -18.46 16.83 -7.81
N ILE A 375 -19.66 17.31 -7.49
CA ILE A 375 -20.01 17.77 -6.14
C ILE A 375 -19.87 16.66 -5.10
N VAL A 376 -20.16 15.41 -5.48
CA VAL A 376 -20.04 14.26 -4.59
C VAL A 376 -18.71 13.53 -4.76
N THR A 377 -18.14 13.48 -5.96
CA THR A 377 -16.99 12.63 -6.26
C THR A 377 -15.64 13.30 -6.00
N LEU A 378 -15.50 14.62 -6.17
CA LEU A 378 -14.27 15.33 -5.80
C LEU A 378 -13.89 15.17 -4.33
N PRO A 379 -14.80 15.32 -3.35
CA PRO A 379 -14.49 15.01 -1.96
C PRO A 379 -14.02 13.56 -1.73
N TRP A 380 -14.58 12.59 -2.48
CA TRP A 380 -14.16 11.19 -2.38
C TRP A 380 -12.71 11.00 -2.82
N LEU A 381 -12.36 11.55 -3.97
CA LEU A 381 -11.02 11.42 -4.54
C LEU A 381 -9.99 12.14 -3.68
N LEU A 382 -10.22 13.39 -3.30
CA LEU A 382 -9.29 14.22 -2.53
C LEU A 382 -8.99 13.67 -1.13
N SER A 383 -10.01 13.12 -0.45
CA SER A 383 -9.85 12.59 0.91
C SER A 383 -9.72 11.07 0.96
N LEU A 384 -9.57 10.37 -0.17
CA LEU A 384 -9.55 8.90 -0.24
C LEU A 384 -10.75 8.28 0.49
N TYR A 385 -11.94 8.87 0.33
CA TYR A 385 -13.19 8.52 1.02
C TYR A 385 -13.22 8.77 2.53
N ILE A 386 -12.12 9.22 3.17
CA ILE A 386 -12.01 9.36 4.64
C ILE A 386 -13.10 10.28 5.19
N ASN A 387 -13.33 11.44 4.57
CA ASN A 387 -14.34 12.41 5.00
C ASN A 387 -15.78 12.03 4.58
N SER A 388 -15.94 11.03 3.73
CA SER A 388 -17.25 10.74 3.13
C SER A 388 -17.98 9.60 3.81
N MET A 389 -17.26 8.69 4.46
CA MET A 389 -17.84 7.52 5.12
C MET A 389 -17.17 7.24 6.48
N PRO A 390 -17.76 6.39 7.34
CA PRO A 390 -17.13 6.03 8.61
C PRO A 390 -15.72 5.47 8.41
N MET A 391 -14.76 5.93 9.22
CA MET A 391 -13.33 5.62 9.12
C MET A 391 -13.03 4.12 8.95
N VAL A 392 -13.76 3.25 9.65
CA VAL A 392 -13.60 1.78 9.57
C VAL A 392 -13.73 1.28 8.12
N PHE A 393 -14.63 1.85 7.34
CA PHE A 393 -14.86 1.47 5.94
C PHE A 393 -13.87 2.17 5.01
N ALA A 394 -13.58 3.45 5.25
CA ALA A 394 -12.57 4.19 4.49
C ALA A 394 -11.20 3.50 4.57
N PHE A 395 -10.76 3.05 5.73
CA PHE A 395 -9.50 2.32 5.87
C PHE A 395 -9.45 1.01 5.10
N ARG A 396 -10.59 0.35 4.90
CA ARG A 396 -10.66 -0.85 4.06
C ARG A 396 -10.47 -0.52 2.57
N ILE A 397 -10.96 0.66 2.13
CA ILE A 397 -10.72 1.16 0.77
C ILE A 397 -9.23 1.53 0.62
N ILE A 398 -8.65 2.18 1.62
CA ILE A 398 -7.23 2.53 1.64
C ILE A 398 -6.35 1.27 1.60
N ASP A 399 -6.70 0.19 2.33
CA ASP A 399 -6.01 -1.10 2.26
C ASP A 399 -5.88 -1.56 0.79
N CYS A 400 -6.98 -1.52 0.04
CA CYS A 400 -6.99 -1.90 -1.37
C CYS A 400 -6.28 -0.87 -2.27
N PHE A 401 -6.46 0.43 -2.01
CA PHE A 401 -5.81 1.50 -2.76
C PHE A 401 -4.28 1.42 -2.66
N MET A 402 -3.72 1.21 -1.47
CA MET A 402 -2.27 1.06 -1.30
C MET A 402 -1.71 -0.17 -2.05
N ALA A 403 -2.50 -1.23 -2.14
CA ALA A 403 -2.10 -2.47 -2.79
C ALA A 403 -2.28 -2.46 -4.33
N PHE A 404 -3.35 -1.81 -4.81
CA PHE A 404 -3.78 -1.93 -6.22
C PHE A 404 -3.76 -0.60 -6.98
N GLY A 405 -3.47 0.52 -6.30
CA GLY A 405 -3.34 1.84 -6.91
C GLY A 405 -4.66 2.60 -7.09
N SER A 406 -4.58 3.73 -7.82
CA SER A 406 -5.67 4.71 -7.96
C SER A 406 -6.95 4.15 -8.60
N GLN A 407 -6.85 3.07 -9.40
CA GLN A 407 -8.03 2.41 -9.98
C GLN A 407 -9.10 2.04 -8.94
N VAL A 408 -8.67 1.72 -7.69
CA VAL A 408 -9.59 1.38 -6.59
C VAL A 408 -10.56 2.52 -6.30
N LEU A 409 -10.12 3.77 -6.38
CA LEU A 409 -10.97 4.93 -6.14
C LEU A 409 -12.13 4.98 -7.14
N PHE A 410 -11.84 4.68 -8.42
CA PHE A 410 -12.84 4.62 -9.48
C PHE A 410 -13.78 3.42 -9.32
N GLN A 411 -13.24 2.24 -9.03
CA GLN A 411 -14.03 1.02 -8.83
C GLN A 411 -15.04 1.19 -7.69
N ILE A 412 -14.61 1.74 -6.56
CA ILE A 412 -15.50 2.02 -5.42
C ILE A 412 -16.54 3.08 -5.79
N GLY A 413 -16.16 4.17 -6.44
CA GLY A 413 -17.08 5.23 -6.87
C GLY A 413 -18.16 4.70 -7.83
N LEU A 414 -17.77 3.92 -8.85
CA LEU A 414 -18.70 3.29 -9.79
C LEU A 414 -19.64 2.31 -9.09
N ALA A 415 -19.13 1.50 -8.15
CA ALA A 415 -19.94 0.58 -7.38
C ALA A 415 -20.96 1.30 -6.48
N ILE A 416 -20.57 2.44 -5.84
CA ILE A 416 -21.49 3.28 -5.07
C ILE A 416 -22.64 3.78 -5.97
N LEU A 417 -22.32 4.32 -7.15
CA LEU A 417 -23.34 4.82 -8.09
C LEU A 417 -24.22 3.68 -8.59
N LYS A 418 -23.66 2.52 -8.89
CA LYS A 418 -24.42 1.35 -9.35
C LYS A 418 -25.41 0.85 -8.29
N ILE A 419 -24.99 0.75 -7.03
CA ILE A 419 -25.86 0.29 -5.93
C ILE A 419 -27.00 1.27 -5.69
N ASN A 420 -26.74 2.57 -5.80
CA ASN A 420 -27.74 3.61 -5.52
C ASN A 420 -28.44 4.11 -6.79
N GLY A 421 -28.17 3.52 -7.96
CA GLY A 421 -28.61 4.02 -9.26
C GLY A 421 -30.11 4.22 -9.38
N GLU A 422 -30.93 3.23 -8.95
CA GLU A 422 -32.40 3.35 -8.98
C GLU A 422 -32.93 4.50 -8.10
N ALA A 423 -32.29 4.72 -6.94
CA ALA A 423 -32.67 5.81 -6.05
C ALA A 423 -32.24 7.17 -6.64
N ILE A 424 -31.05 7.24 -7.25
CA ILE A 424 -30.52 8.46 -7.89
C ILE A 424 -31.42 8.86 -9.09
N LEU A 425 -31.92 7.91 -9.89
CA LEU A 425 -32.80 8.19 -11.03
C LEU A 425 -34.16 8.83 -10.63
N ARG A 426 -34.50 8.83 -9.33
CA ARG A 426 -35.70 9.49 -8.79
C ARG A 426 -35.43 10.89 -8.26
N ILE A 427 -34.19 11.34 -8.30
CA ILE A 427 -33.72 12.62 -7.74
C ILE A 427 -33.43 13.58 -8.89
N THR A 428 -33.70 14.87 -8.70
CA THR A 428 -33.52 15.88 -9.74
C THR A 428 -32.65 17.06 -9.32
N ASP A 429 -32.00 16.96 -8.15
CA ASP A 429 -31.12 17.99 -7.63
C ASP A 429 -29.93 17.42 -6.83
N ASP A 430 -28.83 18.20 -6.80
CA ASP A 430 -27.56 17.82 -6.17
C ASP A 430 -27.68 17.67 -4.64
N GLY A 431 -28.50 18.53 -3.98
CA GLY A 431 -28.66 18.52 -2.53
C GLY A 431 -29.29 17.21 -2.04
N THR A 432 -30.33 16.76 -2.73
CA THR A 432 -30.99 15.48 -2.44
C THR A 432 -30.06 14.30 -2.73
N MET A 433 -29.25 14.36 -3.80
CA MET A 433 -28.24 13.35 -4.12
C MET A 433 -27.18 13.24 -3.00
N ILE A 434 -26.66 14.36 -2.51
CA ILE A 434 -25.72 14.38 -1.37
C ILE A 434 -26.36 13.72 -0.14
N GLY A 435 -27.61 14.05 0.15
CA GLY A 435 -28.38 13.48 1.28
C GLY A 435 -28.55 11.96 1.19
N LEU A 436 -28.90 11.46 -0.01
CA LEU A 436 -29.02 10.04 -0.30
C LEU A 436 -27.70 9.31 -0.02
N LEU A 437 -26.62 9.78 -0.61
CA LEU A 437 -25.29 9.14 -0.49
C LEU A 437 -24.76 9.20 0.93
N ARG A 438 -24.97 10.29 1.67
CA ARG A 438 -24.64 10.37 3.10
C ARG A 438 -25.41 9.33 3.92
N THR A 439 -26.69 9.12 3.63
CA THR A 439 -27.50 8.10 4.27
C THR A 439 -26.98 6.71 3.95
N TYR A 440 -26.64 6.43 2.70
CA TYR A 440 -26.04 5.18 2.29
C TYR A 440 -24.73 4.90 3.06
N PHE A 441 -23.83 5.89 3.17
CA PHE A 441 -22.57 5.72 3.89
C PHE A 441 -22.75 5.43 5.39
N ARG A 442 -23.74 6.02 6.03
CA ARG A 442 -24.07 5.73 7.45
C ARG A 442 -24.57 4.31 7.66
N THR A 443 -25.14 3.69 6.65
CA THR A 443 -25.74 2.33 6.70
C THR A 443 -24.84 1.24 6.15
N LEU A 444 -23.55 1.52 5.87
CA LEU A 444 -22.60 0.55 5.33
C LEU A 444 -22.39 -0.69 6.23
N GLY A 445 -22.59 -0.54 7.54
CA GLY A 445 -22.54 -1.63 8.51
C GLY A 445 -23.79 -2.52 8.55
N ASP A 446 -24.89 -2.05 8.00
CA ASP A 446 -26.16 -2.77 8.02
C ASP A 446 -26.17 -3.92 7.02
N SER A 447 -27.10 -4.85 7.19
CA SER A 447 -27.32 -5.95 6.23
C SER A 447 -27.68 -5.40 4.86
N ALA A 448 -27.05 -5.97 3.83
CA ALA A 448 -27.43 -5.71 2.43
C ALA A 448 -28.73 -6.44 2.04
N TYR A 449 -29.11 -7.48 2.78
CA TYR A 449 -30.24 -8.35 2.49
C TYR A 449 -31.06 -8.64 3.75
N PRO A 450 -31.65 -7.63 4.41
CA PRO A 450 -32.32 -7.80 5.71
C PRO A 450 -33.51 -8.76 5.64
N GLU A 451 -34.22 -8.79 4.51
CA GLU A 451 -35.41 -9.63 4.29
C GLU A 451 -35.09 -11.05 3.79
N SER A 452 -33.82 -11.41 3.64
CA SER A 452 -33.45 -12.74 3.14
C SER A 452 -33.80 -13.83 4.15
N PRO A 453 -34.40 -14.95 3.72
CA PRO A 453 -34.64 -16.10 4.60
C PRO A 453 -33.32 -16.79 5.04
N ASP A 454 -32.27 -16.67 4.26
CA ASP A 454 -30.95 -17.23 4.56
C ASP A 454 -30.19 -16.35 5.56
N GLU A 455 -29.87 -16.89 6.73
CA GLU A 455 -29.16 -16.22 7.79
C GLU A 455 -27.74 -15.78 7.35
N ARG A 456 -27.02 -16.61 6.59
CA ARG A 456 -25.69 -16.26 6.07
C ARG A 456 -25.76 -15.06 5.15
N ARG A 457 -26.81 -14.96 4.33
CA ARG A 457 -27.03 -13.83 3.44
C ARG A 457 -27.39 -12.56 4.21
N ARG A 458 -28.16 -12.65 5.30
CA ARG A 458 -28.45 -11.51 6.18
C ARG A 458 -27.20 -10.95 6.89
N GLN A 459 -26.15 -11.75 7.07
CA GLN A 459 -24.89 -11.31 7.68
C GLN A 459 -24.00 -10.52 6.71
N ILE A 460 -24.30 -10.51 5.41
CA ILE A 460 -23.56 -9.70 4.42
C ILE A 460 -23.91 -8.23 4.62
N THR A 461 -22.93 -7.43 4.99
CA THR A 461 -23.10 -5.99 5.13
C THR A 461 -23.14 -5.27 3.77
N ARG A 462 -23.73 -4.07 3.74
CA ARG A 462 -23.71 -3.20 2.55
C ARG A 462 -22.28 -2.88 2.10
N PHE A 463 -21.36 -2.77 3.04
CA PHE A 463 -19.96 -2.58 2.70
C PHE A 463 -19.33 -3.80 2.03
N GLN A 464 -19.63 -5.01 2.50
CA GLN A 464 -19.18 -6.23 1.82
C GLN A 464 -19.79 -6.34 0.42
N GLN A 465 -21.07 -6.00 0.25
CA GLN A 465 -21.70 -5.91 -1.07
C GLN A 465 -20.97 -4.88 -1.97
N LEU A 466 -20.63 -3.70 -1.43
CA LEU A 466 -19.88 -2.68 -2.15
C LEU A 466 -18.56 -3.22 -2.67
N LEU A 467 -17.78 -3.90 -1.83
CA LEU A 467 -16.50 -4.48 -2.23
C LEU A 467 -16.65 -5.56 -3.30
N VAL A 468 -17.68 -6.44 -3.19
CA VAL A 468 -17.93 -7.49 -4.19
C VAL A 468 -18.31 -6.89 -5.56
N ILE A 469 -19.00 -5.75 -5.59
CA ILE A 469 -19.38 -5.08 -6.84
C ILE A 469 -18.18 -4.30 -7.42
N ALA A 470 -17.30 -3.79 -6.57
CA ALA A 470 -16.11 -3.03 -6.98
C ALA A 470 -15.00 -3.92 -7.55
N PHE A 471 -14.80 -5.12 -7.00
CA PHE A 471 -13.71 -6.05 -7.34
C PHE A 471 -14.22 -7.37 -7.93
#